data_399ababb7b9b0770cf1ba515325ec60d
#
_entry.id   399ababb7b9b0770cf1ba515325ec60d
#
_cell.length_a   1.000
_cell.length_b   1.000
_cell.length_c   1.000
_cell.angle_alpha   90.00
_cell.angle_beta   90.00
_cell.angle_gamma   90.00
#
_symmetry.space_group_name_H-M   'P 1'
#
loop_
_entity.id
_entity.type
_entity.pdbx_description
1 polymer ?
#
loop_
_entity_poly.entity_id
_entity_poly.type
_entity_poly.pdbx_seq_one_letter_code
_entity_poly.pdbx_strand_id
1 'polypeptide(L)' 'MADVHVYITRPADREDAALENIDEALRKLDYVSDVDVRLPENVVAVSFEGGRAEQEEIKRVVEEAGYEVSRLSVRSTF' A
#
# COMPACT_ATOMS: atom_id res chain seq x y z
N MET A 1 -2.78 16.36 2.75
CA MET A 1 -2.03 15.12 2.49
C MET A 1 -2.53 14.03 3.42
N ALA A 2 -2.74 12.84 2.91
CA ALA A 2 -3.23 11.72 3.69
C ALA A 2 -2.24 10.57 3.67
N ASP A 3 -2.23 9.80 4.74
CA ASP A 3 -1.41 8.60 4.83
C ASP A 3 -2.33 7.40 5.03
N VAL A 4 -2.09 6.34 4.28
CA VAL A 4 -2.80 5.09 4.47
C VAL A 4 -1.80 3.99 4.82
N HIS A 5 -2.11 3.24 5.86
CA HIS A 5 -1.34 2.06 6.24
C HIS A 5 -2.11 0.83 5.80
N VAL A 6 -1.58 0.12 4.83
CA VAL A 6 -2.18 -1.10 4.30
C VAL A 6 -1.57 -2.28 5.02
N TYR A 7 -2.35 -2.96 5.84
CA TYR A 7 -1.89 -4.15 6.56
C TYR A 7 -2.16 -5.37 5.69
N ILE A 8 -1.10 -6.06 5.33
CA ILE A 8 -1.19 -7.20 4.41
C ILE A 8 -0.92 -8.52 5.12
N THR A 9 -1.53 -9.58 4.59
CA THR A 9 -1.21 -10.93 5.00
C THR A 9 -0.19 -11.46 4.00
N ARG A 10 0.98 -11.82 4.49
CA ARG A 10 2.06 -12.30 3.65
C ARG A 10 1.93 -13.82 3.46
N PRO A 11 1.72 -14.29 2.22
CA PRO A 11 1.76 -15.73 1.96
C PRO A 11 3.14 -16.30 2.24
N ALA A 12 3.18 -17.49 2.81
CA ALA A 12 4.43 -18.10 3.28
C ALA A 12 5.44 -18.38 2.15
N ASP A 13 4.96 -18.51 0.92
CA ASP A 13 5.77 -18.83 -0.24
C ASP A 13 6.11 -17.62 -1.13
N ARG A 14 5.80 -16.41 -0.69
CA ARG A 14 6.11 -15.18 -1.43
C ARG A 14 7.47 -14.64 -1.06
N GLU A 15 8.23 -14.24 -2.08
CA GLU A 15 9.53 -13.64 -1.90
C GLU A 15 9.44 -12.12 -1.75
N ASP A 16 10.50 -11.53 -1.23
CA ASP A 16 10.57 -10.08 -1.00
C ASP A 16 10.49 -9.26 -2.30
N ALA A 17 10.82 -9.86 -3.43
CA ALA A 17 10.73 -9.20 -4.73
C ALA A 17 9.31 -8.73 -5.05
N ALA A 18 8.29 -9.41 -4.55
CA ALA A 18 6.91 -9.01 -4.76
C ALA A 18 6.59 -7.68 -4.06
N LEU A 19 7.26 -7.40 -2.94
CA LEU A 19 7.07 -6.13 -2.23
C LEU A 19 7.71 -4.97 -2.97
N GLU A 20 8.81 -5.19 -3.67
CA GLU A 20 9.41 -4.19 -4.55
C GLU A 20 8.46 -3.84 -5.69
N ASN A 21 7.75 -4.82 -6.22
CA ASN A 21 6.75 -4.60 -7.26
C ASN A 21 5.59 -3.75 -6.77
N ILE A 22 5.17 -3.93 -5.52
CA ILE A 22 4.14 -3.09 -4.90
C ILE A 22 4.61 -1.65 -4.81
N ASP A 23 5.84 -1.43 -4.35
CA ASP A 23 6.42 -0.10 -4.24
C ASP A 23 6.39 0.61 -5.62
N GLU A 24 6.90 -0.05 -6.64
CA GLU A 24 6.89 0.52 -7.99
C GLU A 24 5.48 0.79 -8.50
N ALA A 25 4.58 -0.16 -8.33
CA ALA A 25 3.21 -0.02 -8.82
C ALA A 25 2.50 1.16 -8.15
N LEU A 26 2.70 1.35 -6.86
CA LEU A 26 2.10 2.46 -6.14
C LEU A 26 2.72 3.80 -6.52
N ARG A 27 4.02 3.84 -6.73
CA ARG A 27 4.70 5.07 -7.14
C ARG A 27 4.31 5.55 -8.53
N LYS A 28 3.76 4.68 -9.36
CA LYS A 28 3.25 5.05 -10.68
C LYS A 28 1.94 5.82 -10.63
N LEU A 29 1.25 5.80 -9.50
CA LEU A 29 0.01 6.53 -9.33
C LEU A 29 0.31 8.02 -9.12
N ASP A 30 -0.33 8.88 -9.91
CA ASP A 30 -0.03 10.32 -9.92
C ASP A 30 -0.24 10.98 -8.56
N TYR A 31 -1.19 10.48 -7.78
CA TYR A 31 -1.54 11.08 -6.50
C TYR A 31 -0.70 10.54 -5.32
N VAL A 32 0.17 9.58 -5.56
CA VAL A 32 1.02 9.00 -4.53
C VAL A 32 2.33 9.78 -4.48
N SER A 33 2.66 10.29 -3.30
CA SER A 33 3.89 11.06 -3.08
C SER A 33 5.02 10.22 -2.49
N ASP A 34 4.68 9.21 -1.68
CA ASP A 34 5.70 8.36 -1.06
C ASP A 34 5.12 7.00 -0.70
N VAL A 35 5.99 5.99 -0.69
CA VAL A 35 5.64 4.62 -0.30
C VAL A 35 6.74 4.09 0.60
N ASP A 36 6.35 3.53 1.74
CA ASP A 36 7.27 2.91 2.68
C ASP A 36 6.76 1.50 3.00
N VAL A 37 7.53 0.49 2.59
CA VAL A 37 7.19 -0.91 2.83
C VAL A 37 7.94 -1.40 4.05
N ARG A 38 7.20 -1.87 5.06
CA ARG A 38 7.78 -2.35 6.31
C ARG A 38 7.52 -3.85 6.46
N LEU A 39 8.51 -4.63 6.07
CA LEU A 39 8.42 -6.09 6.05
C LEU A 39 8.16 -6.72 7.41
N PRO A 40 8.88 -6.33 8.48
CA PRO A 40 8.66 -6.97 9.79
C PRO A 40 7.24 -6.78 10.33
N GLU A 41 6.57 -5.71 9.91
CA GLU A 41 5.25 -5.35 10.40
C GLU A 41 4.14 -5.73 9.42
N ASN A 42 4.51 -6.22 8.23
CA ASN A 42 3.57 -6.54 7.14
C ASN A 42 2.67 -5.34 6.82
N VAL A 43 3.27 -4.16 6.74
CA VAL A 43 2.53 -2.94 6.45
C VAL A 43 3.17 -2.19 5.30
N VAL A 44 2.33 -1.62 4.46
CA VAL A 44 2.74 -0.70 3.40
C VAL A 44 2.16 0.67 3.71
N ALA A 45 3.01 1.62 4.01
CA ALA A 45 2.59 2.99 4.30
C ALA A 45 2.66 3.82 3.01
N VAL A 46 1.56 4.43 2.64
CA VAL A 46 1.46 5.21 1.41
C VAL A 46 1.02 6.63 1.74
N SER A 47 1.80 7.61 1.30
CA SER A 47 1.43 9.02 1.39
C SER A 47 0.84 9.45 0.05
N PHE A 48 -0.36 10.02 0.07
CA PHE A 48 -1.08 10.35 -1.15
C PHE A 48 -1.99 11.56 -0.97
N GLU A 49 -2.43 12.13 -2.07
CA GLU A 49 -3.45 13.17 -2.06
C GLU A 49 -4.72 12.60 -2.69
N GLY A 50 -5.83 12.66 -1.96
CA GLY A 50 -7.09 12.15 -2.45
C GLY A 50 -7.99 11.70 -1.33
N GLY A 51 -9.06 11.01 -1.71
CA GLY A 51 -10.06 10.53 -0.78
C GLY A 51 -10.25 9.03 -0.88
N ARG A 52 -11.50 8.61 -0.65
CA ARG A 52 -11.83 7.18 -0.60
C ARG A 52 -11.52 6.44 -1.91
N ALA A 53 -11.78 7.07 -3.05
CA ALA A 53 -11.55 6.42 -4.34
C ALA A 53 -10.08 6.06 -4.53
N GLU A 54 -9.17 6.95 -4.12
CA GLU A 54 -7.74 6.73 -4.20
C GLU A 54 -7.30 5.64 -3.22
N GLN A 55 -7.89 5.61 -2.04
CA GLN A 55 -7.61 4.56 -1.05
C GLN A 55 -7.98 3.18 -1.59
N GLU A 56 -9.14 3.07 -2.24
CA GLU A 56 -9.60 1.81 -2.81
C GLU A 56 -8.70 1.37 -3.96
N GLU A 57 -8.22 2.30 -4.75
CA GLU A 57 -7.28 2.00 -5.83
C GLU A 57 -5.95 1.49 -5.28
N ILE A 58 -5.43 2.11 -4.22
CA ILE A 58 -4.23 1.66 -3.55
C ILE A 58 -4.41 0.21 -3.05
N LYS A 59 -5.54 -0.05 -2.41
CA LYS A 59 -5.86 -1.40 -1.94
C LYS A 59 -5.89 -2.39 -3.10
N ARG A 60 -6.51 -2.02 -4.22
CA ARG A 60 -6.59 -2.87 -5.39
C ARG A 60 -5.22 -3.19 -5.96
N VAL A 61 -4.33 -2.20 -6.03
CA VAL A 61 -2.98 -2.40 -6.53
C VAL A 61 -2.24 -3.43 -5.67
N VAL A 62 -2.38 -3.33 -4.35
CA VAL A 62 -1.77 -4.29 -3.43
C VAL A 62 -2.35 -5.70 -3.65
N GLU A 63 -3.66 -5.80 -3.81
CA GLU A 63 -4.31 -7.09 -4.06
C GLU A 63 -3.90 -7.70 -5.40
N GLU A 64 -3.78 -6.88 -6.43
CA GLU A 64 -3.36 -7.34 -7.76
C GLU A 64 -1.90 -7.83 -7.77
N ALA A 65 -1.10 -7.31 -6.85
CA ALA A 65 0.27 -7.80 -6.68
C ALA A 65 0.33 -9.18 -6.01
N GLY A 66 -0.83 -9.69 -5.56
CA GLY A 66 -0.93 -11.02 -5.00
C GLY A 66 -0.95 -11.09 -3.49
N TYR A 67 -1.11 -9.96 -2.82
CA TYR A 67 -1.20 -9.90 -1.37
C TYR A 67 -2.63 -9.71 -0.93
N GLU A 68 -2.98 -10.34 0.18
CA GLU A 68 -4.28 -10.16 0.79
C GLU A 68 -4.21 -9.00 1.77
N VAL A 69 -5.12 -8.04 1.63
CA VAL A 69 -5.21 -6.89 2.52
C VAL A 69 -6.08 -7.27 3.72
N SER A 70 -5.49 -7.24 4.91
CA SER A 70 -6.24 -7.56 6.13
C SER A 70 -7.00 -6.35 6.65
N ARG A 71 -6.44 -5.14 6.55
CA ARG A 71 -7.15 -3.92 6.92
C ARG A 71 -6.43 -2.69 6.37
N LEU A 72 -7.14 -1.58 6.35
CA LEU A 72 -6.60 -0.27 6.01
C LEU A 72 -6.76 0.66 7.20
N SER A 73 -5.74 1.45 7.47
CA SER A 73 -5.80 2.52 8.48
C SER A 73 -5.41 3.81 7.79
N VAL A 74 -6.31 4.78 7.79
CA VAL A 74 -6.10 6.05 7.11
C VAL A 74 -5.94 7.16 8.11
N ARG A 75 -4.92 7.99 7.93
CA ARG A 75 -4.73 9.20 8.71
C ARG A 75 -4.72 10.39 7.78
N SER A 76 -5.57 11.36 8.07
CA SER A 76 -5.56 12.64 7.39
C SER A 76 -4.95 13.67 8.31
N THR A 77 -3.97 14.41 7.81
CA THR A 77 -3.41 15.54 8.51
C THR A 77 -3.87 16.83 7.84
N PHE A 78 -4.36 17.72 8.63
CA PHE A 78 -4.77 19.04 8.15
C PHE A 78 -3.71 20.06 8.51
#